data_cd04dd799e0a503a3a4017467f253b64
#
_entry.id   cd04dd799e0a503a3a4017467f253b64
#
_cell.length_a   1.000
_cell.length_b   1.000
_cell.length_c   1.000
_cell.angle_alpha   90.00
_cell.angle_beta   90.00
_cell.angle_gamma   90.00
#
_symmetry.space_group_name_H-M   'P 1'
#
loop_
_entity.id
_entity.type
_entity.pdbx_description
1 polymer ?
#
loop_
_entity_poly.entity_id
_entity_poly.type
_entity_poly.pdbx_seq_one_letter_code
_entity_poly.pdbx_strand_id
1 'polypeptide(L)'
;IWVVFLLSLVVNIFVGYYISAQKGNGTGGPIYDLGFHLLPNWEQHEHLPDYLLAVPILFLLYAWPLWSSKKKNDYLLLMTLMYFARAVCNAVTVMPYTKQEPCKLRPRFAFCNDYTFSGHTTLNVVTSNFVGAPLWPLWPAISSVVSVLTRDHYSLDIVLAWIL
;
A
#
# COMPACT_ATOMS: atom_id res chain seq x y z
N ILE A 1 -21.21 -7.77 -2.36
CA ILE A 1 -20.04 -6.92 -2.00
C ILE A 1 -18.79 -7.77 -1.74
N TRP A 2 -18.84 -8.78 -0.88
CA TRP A 2 -17.69 -9.65 -0.58
C TRP A 2 -17.03 -10.26 -1.82
N VAL A 3 -17.82 -10.77 -2.76
CA VAL A 3 -17.29 -11.37 -4.01
C VAL A 3 -16.55 -10.33 -4.83
N VAL A 4 -17.10 -9.13 -4.95
CA VAL A 4 -16.47 -8.03 -5.72
C VAL A 4 -15.19 -7.57 -5.03
N PHE A 5 -15.18 -7.48 -3.71
CA PHE A 5 -13.98 -7.18 -2.94
C PHE A 5 -12.87 -8.22 -3.15
N LEU A 6 -13.19 -9.51 -3.02
CA LEU A 6 -12.23 -10.59 -3.24
C LEU A 6 -11.69 -10.58 -4.68
N LEU A 7 -12.55 -10.33 -5.68
CA LEU A 7 -12.12 -10.18 -7.07
C LEU A 7 -11.16 -9.00 -7.25
N SER A 8 -11.43 -7.86 -6.60
CA SER A 8 -10.52 -6.71 -6.68
C SER A 8 -9.14 -7.02 -6.09
N LEU A 9 -9.07 -7.78 -5.00
CA LEU A 9 -7.79 -8.25 -4.44
C LEU A 9 -7.06 -9.19 -5.39
N VAL A 10 -7.77 -10.16 -5.97
CA VAL A 10 -7.19 -11.11 -6.95
C VAL A 10 -6.65 -10.36 -8.16
N VAL A 11 -7.40 -9.42 -8.72
CA VAL A 11 -6.95 -8.59 -9.85
C VAL A 11 -5.72 -7.79 -9.47
N ASN A 12 -5.69 -7.21 -8.27
CA ASN A 12 -4.56 -6.42 -7.79
C ASN A 12 -3.28 -7.28 -7.68
N ILE A 13 -3.39 -8.46 -7.08
CA ILE A 13 -2.28 -9.42 -6.95
C ILE A 13 -1.80 -9.86 -8.34
N PHE A 14 -2.73 -10.18 -9.24
CA PHE A 14 -2.39 -10.61 -10.59
C PHE A 14 -1.66 -9.53 -11.38
N VAL A 15 -2.15 -8.28 -11.34
CA VAL A 15 -1.51 -7.13 -12.00
C VAL A 15 -0.12 -6.90 -11.42
N GLY A 16 0.03 -6.90 -10.09
CA GLY A 16 1.34 -6.73 -9.44
C GLY A 16 2.33 -7.83 -9.85
N TYR A 17 1.90 -9.09 -9.85
CA TYR A 17 2.71 -10.21 -10.29
C TYR A 17 3.10 -10.11 -11.78
N TYR A 18 2.12 -9.83 -12.65
CA TYR A 18 2.34 -9.70 -14.09
C TYR A 18 3.36 -8.61 -14.41
N ILE A 19 3.21 -7.43 -13.81
CA ILE A 19 4.14 -6.31 -14.02
C ILE A 19 5.54 -6.66 -13.52
N SER A 20 5.63 -7.26 -12.32
CA SER A 20 6.92 -7.67 -11.76
C SER A 20 7.63 -8.72 -12.61
N ALA A 21 6.88 -9.66 -13.20
CA ALA A 21 7.44 -10.69 -14.08
C ALA A 21 7.87 -10.15 -15.45
N GLN A 22 7.10 -9.21 -16.02
CA GLN A 22 7.37 -8.69 -17.37
C GLN A 22 8.47 -7.63 -17.40
N LYS A 23 8.53 -6.79 -16.37
CA LYS A 23 9.40 -5.61 -16.38
C LYS A 23 10.75 -5.84 -15.72
N GLY A 24 10.93 -6.98 -15.04
CA GLY A 24 12.22 -7.33 -14.43
C GLY A 24 12.93 -6.13 -13.79
N ASN A 25 14.01 -6.27 -13.14
CA ASN A 25 14.74 -5.14 -12.54
C ASN A 25 14.83 -3.96 -13.51
N GLY A 26 13.90 -3.00 -13.35
CA GLY A 26 13.85 -1.82 -14.23
C GLY A 26 15.24 -1.21 -14.36
N THR A 27 15.73 -1.09 -15.58
CA THR A 27 17.09 -0.65 -15.90
C THR A 27 17.35 0.83 -15.63
N GLY A 28 16.33 1.59 -15.18
CA GLY A 28 16.43 2.96 -14.70
C GLY A 28 16.60 3.00 -13.19
N GLY A 29 17.58 3.75 -12.71
CA GLY A 29 17.68 4.05 -11.28
C GLY A 29 16.43 4.78 -10.76
N PRO A 30 16.27 4.93 -9.44
CA PRO A 30 15.12 5.58 -8.85
C PRO A 30 14.97 7.00 -9.42
N ILE A 31 13.74 7.40 -9.69
CA ILE A 31 13.43 8.78 -10.08
C ILE A 31 13.62 9.70 -8.88
N TYR A 32 13.78 11.01 -9.16
CA TYR A 32 13.83 11.99 -8.07
C TYR A 32 12.54 11.93 -7.24
N ASP A 33 12.72 11.81 -5.94
CA ASP A 33 11.62 11.82 -4.97
C ASP A 33 12.00 12.72 -3.79
N LEU A 34 11.12 13.66 -3.46
CA LEU A 34 11.35 14.65 -2.41
C LEU A 34 11.50 13.98 -1.03
N GLY A 35 10.69 12.97 -0.73
CA GLY A 35 10.80 12.24 0.54
C GLY A 35 12.11 11.50 0.65
N PHE A 36 12.61 10.92 -0.44
CA PHE A 36 13.92 10.26 -0.45
C PHE A 36 15.07 11.26 -0.26
N HIS A 37 14.88 12.48 -0.70
CA HIS A 37 15.89 13.55 -0.52
C HIS A 37 15.90 14.09 0.92
N LEU A 38 14.73 14.26 1.53
CA LEU A 38 14.61 14.87 2.86
C LEU A 38 14.78 13.87 4.02
N LEU A 39 14.44 12.59 3.81
CA LEU A 39 14.42 11.60 4.87
C LEU A 39 15.64 10.66 4.79
N PRO A 40 16.18 10.23 5.94
CA PRO A 40 17.27 9.26 5.96
C PRO A 40 16.88 7.95 5.30
N ASN A 41 17.86 7.22 4.78
CA ASN A 41 17.65 5.92 4.17
C ASN A 41 17.67 4.81 5.25
N TRP A 42 16.52 4.14 5.44
CA TRP A 42 16.34 3.01 6.34
C TRP A 42 16.05 1.71 5.58
N GLU A 43 16.57 1.56 4.39
CA GLU A 43 16.34 0.40 3.52
C GLU A 43 16.64 -0.94 4.22
N GLN A 44 17.61 -0.96 5.15
CA GLN A 44 17.91 -2.14 5.97
C GLN A 44 16.73 -2.59 6.86
N HIS A 45 15.76 -1.73 7.09
CA HIS A 45 14.55 -2.01 7.88
C HIS A 45 13.30 -2.22 7.02
N GLU A 46 13.46 -2.78 5.84
CA GLU A 46 12.40 -2.97 4.82
C GLU A 46 11.16 -3.73 5.32
N HIS A 47 11.23 -4.40 6.46
CA HIS A 47 10.08 -5.13 7.03
C HIS A 47 9.21 -4.27 7.96
N LEU A 48 9.65 -3.05 8.31
CA LEU A 48 8.87 -2.20 9.21
C LEU A 48 7.47 -1.86 8.70
N PRO A 49 7.26 -1.51 7.42
CA PRO A 49 5.91 -1.27 6.91
C PRO A 49 4.97 -2.45 7.10
N ASP A 50 5.44 -3.69 6.90
CA ASP A 50 4.65 -4.90 7.10
C ASP A 50 4.26 -5.09 8.57
N TYR A 51 5.17 -4.84 9.51
CA TYR A 51 4.86 -4.91 10.94
C TYR A 51 3.88 -3.82 11.36
N LEU A 52 4.02 -2.61 10.83
CA LEU A 52 3.09 -1.53 11.09
C LEU A 52 1.69 -1.82 10.54
N LEU A 53 1.59 -2.60 9.47
CA LEU A 53 0.32 -3.04 8.90
C LEU A 53 -0.46 -3.98 9.84
N ALA A 54 0.21 -4.70 10.73
CA ALA A 54 -0.45 -5.55 11.70
C ALA A 54 -1.42 -4.76 12.62
N VAL A 55 -1.10 -3.51 12.93
CA VAL A 55 -1.92 -2.68 13.82
C VAL A 55 -3.33 -2.42 13.26
N PRO A 56 -3.50 -1.86 12.05
CA PRO A 56 -4.85 -1.67 11.49
C PRO A 56 -5.58 -3.00 11.30
N ILE A 57 -4.89 -4.09 10.97
CA ILE A 57 -5.49 -5.41 10.84
C ILE A 57 -6.06 -5.88 12.20
N LEU A 58 -5.30 -5.76 13.28
CA LEU A 58 -5.77 -6.13 14.62
C LEU A 58 -6.97 -5.29 15.06
N PHE A 59 -6.91 -3.98 14.82
CA PHE A 59 -8.05 -3.10 15.09
C PHE A 59 -9.27 -3.44 14.24
N LEU A 60 -9.08 -3.77 12.98
CA LEU A 60 -10.15 -4.20 12.09
C LEU A 60 -10.79 -5.49 12.62
N LEU A 61 -10.00 -6.49 13.00
CA LEU A 61 -10.49 -7.74 13.56
C LEU A 61 -11.29 -7.50 14.85
N TYR A 62 -10.81 -6.61 15.72
CA TYR A 62 -11.52 -6.23 16.96
C TYR A 62 -12.81 -5.48 16.68
N ALA A 63 -12.79 -4.49 15.79
CA ALA A 63 -13.93 -3.62 15.54
C ALA A 63 -14.99 -4.27 14.63
N TRP A 64 -14.59 -5.19 13.77
CA TRP A 64 -15.44 -5.80 12.75
C TRP A 64 -16.74 -6.41 13.30
N PRO A 65 -16.73 -7.23 14.37
CA PRO A 65 -17.96 -7.78 14.95
C PRO A 65 -18.92 -6.69 15.45
N LEU A 66 -18.37 -5.54 15.90
CA LEU A 66 -19.12 -4.45 16.49
C LEU A 66 -19.77 -3.53 15.44
N TRP A 67 -19.35 -3.61 14.20
CA TRP A 67 -19.87 -2.75 13.13
C TRP A 67 -21.23 -3.24 12.63
N SER A 68 -22.12 -2.27 12.32
CA SER A 68 -23.36 -2.56 11.61
C SER A 68 -23.09 -3.14 10.21
N SER A 69 -24.05 -3.87 9.66
CA SER A 69 -23.96 -4.40 8.29
C SER A 69 -23.73 -3.29 7.25
N LYS A 70 -24.34 -2.12 7.46
CA LYS A 70 -24.11 -0.95 6.60
C LYS A 70 -22.64 -0.52 6.64
N LYS A 71 -22.08 -0.33 7.85
CA LYS A 71 -20.68 0.11 7.99
C LYS A 71 -19.69 -0.89 7.39
N LYS A 72 -19.93 -2.20 7.54
CA LYS A 72 -19.14 -3.25 6.90
C LYS A 72 -19.19 -3.14 5.38
N ASN A 73 -20.38 -2.93 4.82
CA ASN A 73 -20.57 -2.79 3.39
C ASN A 73 -19.90 -1.53 2.85
N ASP A 74 -20.02 -0.40 3.54
CA ASP A 74 -19.38 0.86 3.16
C ASP A 74 -17.85 0.72 3.17
N TYR A 75 -17.28 0.07 4.21
CA TYR A 75 -15.85 -0.24 4.28
C TYR A 75 -15.38 -1.11 3.11
N LEU A 76 -16.08 -2.23 2.86
CA LEU A 76 -15.72 -3.13 1.77
C LEU A 76 -15.87 -2.48 0.40
N LEU A 77 -16.89 -1.64 0.21
CA LEU A 77 -17.08 -0.90 -1.03
C LEU A 77 -15.90 0.05 -1.26
N LEU A 78 -15.53 0.84 -0.24
CA LEU A 78 -14.42 1.78 -0.37
C LEU A 78 -13.10 1.04 -0.63
N MET A 79 -12.81 -0.03 0.13
CA MET A 79 -11.62 -0.85 -0.11
C MET A 79 -11.59 -1.45 -1.51
N THR A 80 -12.75 -1.91 -2.02
CA THR A 80 -12.88 -2.42 -3.39
C THR A 80 -12.49 -1.36 -4.42
N LEU A 81 -13.05 -0.15 -4.29
CA LEU A 81 -12.76 0.96 -5.19
C LEU A 81 -11.29 1.36 -5.15
N MET A 82 -10.70 1.44 -3.96
CA MET A 82 -9.29 1.79 -3.77
C MET A 82 -8.36 0.74 -4.38
N TYR A 83 -8.60 -0.55 -4.14
CA TYR A 83 -7.79 -1.61 -4.73
C TYR A 83 -7.98 -1.74 -6.25
N PHE A 84 -9.17 -1.45 -6.77
CA PHE A 84 -9.40 -1.39 -8.21
C PHE A 84 -8.64 -0.22 -8.84
N ALA A 85 -8.75 0.98 -8.25
CA ALA A 85 -7.98 2.15 -8.70
C ALA A 85 -6.46 1.87 -8.68
N ARG A 86 -5.96 1.23 -7.59
CA ARG A 86 -4.58 0.79 -7.50
C ARG A 86 -4.18 -0.16 -8.63
N ALA A 87 -5.00 -1.16 -8.92
CA ALA A 87 -4.71 -2.11 -10.01
C ALA A 87 -4.64 -1.40 -11.37
N VAL A 88 -5.54 -0.46 -11.64
CA VAL A 88 -5.51 0.36 -12.86
C VAL A 88 -4.24 1.22 -12.91
N CYS A 89 -3.92 1.95 -11.84
CA CYS A 89 -2.72 2.78 -11.78
C CYS A 89 -1.46 1.96 -12.04
N ASN A 90 -1.31 0.82 -11.40
CA ASN A 90 -0.17 -0.08 -11.58
C ASN A 90 -0.11 -0.68 -13.00
N ALA A 91 -1.26 -0.97 -13.61
CA ALA A 91 -1.31 -1.50 -14.97
C ALA A 91 -0.88 -0.49 -16.03
N VAL A 92 -1.18 0.79 -15.83
CA VAL A 92 -0.88 1.84 -16.81
C VAL A 92 0.44 2.57 -16.57
N THR A 93 0.97 2.50 -15.35
CA THR A 93 2.21 3.20 -14.97
C THR A 93 3.12 2.28 -14.17
N VAL A 94 4.28 1.99 -14.72
CA VAL A 94 5.32 1.18 -14.05
C VAL A 94 6.45 2.10 -13.63
N MET A 95 6.64 2.25 -12.32
CA MET A 95 7.72 3.05 -11.77
C MET A 95 8.97 2.19 -11.53
N PRO A 96 10.18 2.79 -11.62
CA PRO A 96 11.41 2.07 -11.33
C PRO A 96 11.46 1.55 -9.90
N TYR A 97 12.23 0.50 -9.69
CA TYR A 97 12.48 -0.04 -8.35
C TYR A 97 13.25 0.99 -7.49
N THR A 98 12.81 1.16 -6.25
CA THR A 98 13.32 2.21 -5.34
C THR A 98 14.63 1.86 -4.63
N LYS A 99 14.93 0.56 -4.50
CA LYS A 99 16.07 0.05 -3.72
C LYS A 99 17.27 -0.19 -4.62
N GLN A 100 18.46 -0.15 -4.00
CA GLN A 100 19.74 -0.35 -4.72
C GLN A 100 19.98 -1.83 -5.08
N GLU A 101 19.49 -2.77 -4.25
CA GLU A 101 19.63 -4.18 -4.55
C GLU A 101 18.62 -4.65 -5.60
N PRO A 102 18.98 -5.64 -6.43
CA PRO A 102 18.05 -6.23 -7.38
C PRO A 102 16.81 -6.77 -6.67
N CYS A 103 15.64 -6.43 -7.22
CA CYS A 103 14.41 -6.95 -6.67
C CYS A 103 14.36 -8.47 -6.78
N LYS A 104 14.24 -9.12 -5.65
CA LYS A 104 13.95 -10.56 -5.56
C LYS A 104 12.46 -10.70 -5.32
N LEU A 105 11.73 -11.31 -6.26
CA LEU A 105 10.35 -11.72 -6.03
C LEU A 105 10.31 -12.57 -4.75
N ARG A 106 9.89 -11.97 -3.66
CA ARG A 106 9.75 -12.66 -2.37
C ARG A 106 8.34 -13.24 -2.29
N PRO A 107 8.14 -14.45 -1.71
CA PRO A 107 6.81 -15.03 -1.56
C PRO A 107 5.89 -14.27 -0.58
N ARG A 108 6.22 -13.03 -0.21
CA ARG A 108 5.54 -12.21 0.80
C ARG A 108 4.81 -11.01 0.21
N PHE A 109 4.12 -11.17 -0.92
CA PHE A 109 3.31 -10.10 -1.53
C PHE A 109 4.08 -8.82 -1.89
N ALA A 110 5.42 -8.85 -1.92
CA ALA A 110 6.24 -7.74 -2.35
C ALA A 110 6.45 -7.81 -3.87
N PHE A 111 5.89 -6.87 -4.59
CA PHE A 111 6.01 -6.75 -6.02
C PHE A 111 7.08 -5.74 -6.39
N CYS A 112 7.91 -6.08 -7.36
CA CYS A 112 9.12 -5.31 -7.69
C CYS A 112 8.88 -3.93 -8.27
N ASN A 113 7.73 -3.64 -8.84
CA ASN A 113 7.42 -2.38 -9.51
C ASN A 113 6.03 -1.85 -9.15
N ASP A 114 5.58 -2.15 -7.94
CA ASP A 114 4.26 -1.80 -7.41
C ASP A 114 4.32 -0.47 -6.66
N TYR A 115 4.69 0.60 -7.38
CA TYR A 115 5.00 1.90 -6.80
C TYR A 115 4.09 3.04 -7.29
N THR A 116 2.91 2.74 -7.80
CA THR A 116 2.02 3.81 -8.27
C THR A 116 0.93 4.15 -7.26
N PHE A 117 0.74 3.28 -6.25
CA PHE A 117 -0.31 3.46 -5.26
C PHE A 117 -0.08 2.55 -4.05
N SER A 118 0.27 3.10 -2.90
CA SER A 118 0.61 2.31 -1.72
C SER A 118 -0.57 1.54 -1.13
N GLY A 119 -0.51 0.22 -1.20
CA GLY A 119 -1.51 -0.66 -0.56
C GLY A 119 -1.47 -0.59 0.96
N HIS A 120 -0.27 -0.47 1.57
CA HIS A 120 -0.08 -0.29 3.01
C HIS A 120 -0.74 1.00 3.50
N THR A 121 -0.46 2.13 2.82
CA THR A 121 -1.05 3.41 3.17
C THR A 121 -2.56 3.40 2.99
N THR A 122 -3.07 2.83 1.90
CA THR A 122 -4.51 2.69 1.66
C THR A 122 -5.22 1.98 2.81
N LEU A 123 -4.72 0.80 3.20
CA LEU A 123 -5.33 0.05 4.29
C LEU A 123 -5.27 0.83 5.60
N ASN A 124 -4.13 1.47 5.89
CA ASN A 124 -3.99 2.29 7.09
C ASN A 124 -4.97 3.48 7.11
N VAL A 125 -5.06 4.24 6.02
CA VAL A 125 -5.93 5.43 5.90
C VAL A 125 -7.40 5.04 5.98
N VAL A 126 -7.85 4.09 5.17
CA VAL A 126 -9.25 3.67 5.14
C VAL A 126 -9.67 3.09 6.49
N THR A 127 -8.86 2.19 7.06
CA THR A 127 -9.19 1.59 8.36
C THR A 127 -9.24 2.65 9.46
N SER A 128 -8.32 3.62 9.47
CA SER A 128 -8.31 4.70 10.46
C SER A 128 -9.58 5.54 10.41
N ASN A 129 -10.03 5.90 9.22
CA ASN A 129 -11.25 6.66 9.05
C ASN A 129 -12.49 5.89 9.55
N PHE A 130 -12.53 4.59 9.34
CA PHE A 130 -13.66 3.76 9.79
C PHE A 130 -13.65 3.46 11.29
N VAL A 131 -12.48 3.35 11.91
CA VAL A 131 -12.36 3.15 13.36
C VAL A 131 -12.73 4.42 14.13
N GLY A 132 -12.36 5.59 13.62
CA GLY A 132 -12.81 6.89 14.17
C GLY A 132 -12.20 7.28 15.51
N ALA A 133 -11.06 6.71 15.91
CA ALA A 133 -10.38 7.09 17.14
C ALA A 133 -9.61 8.41 16.98
N PRO A 134 -9.61 9.33 17.98
CA PRO A 134 -9.01 10.65 17.85
C PRO A 134 -7.51 10.68 17.50
N LEU A 135 -6.75 9.69 17.99
CA LEU A 135 -5.30 9.56 17.72
C LEU A 135 -5.02 8.74 16.45
N TRP A 136 -6.07 8.21 15.83
CA TRP A 136 -5.95 7.30 14.72
C TRP A 136 -5.36 7.91 13.44
N PRO A 137 -5.62 9.19 13.07
CA PRO A 137 -4.96 9.81 11.91
C PRO A 137 -3.43 9.83 11.98
N LEU A 138 -2.86 9.78 13.19
CA LEU A 138 -1.39 9.73 13.37
C LEU A 138 -0.80 8.41 12.90
N TRP A 139 -1.53 7.31 13.03
CA TRP A 139 -1.02 5.99 12.64
C TRP A 139 -0.74 5.87 11.14
N PRO A 140 -1.69 6.19 10.24
CA PRO A 140 -1.39 6.22 8.81
C PRO A 140 -0.28 7.20 8.46
N ALA A 141 -0.17 8.34 9.15
CA ALA A 141 0.92 9.28 8.92
C ALA A 141 2.30 8.67 9.28
N ILE A 142 2.41 8.02 10.44
CA ILE A 142 3.64 7.33 10.86
C ILE A 142 3.99 6.22 9.87
N SER A 143 3.03 5.36 9.51
CA SER A 143 3.22 4.28 8.55
C SER A 143 3.66 4.81 7.17
N SER A 144 3.09 5.93 6.73
CA SER A 144 3.45 6.61 5.49
C SER A 144 4.91 7.08 5.49
N VAL A 145 5.32 7.76 6.57
CA VAL A 145 6.72 8.22 6.71
C VAL A 145 7.67 7.01 6.73
N VAL A 146 7.35 5.95 7.46
CA VAL A 146 8.17 4.74 7.52
C VAL A 146 8.29 4.09 6.13
N SER A 147 7.22 4.02 5.34
CA SER A 147 7.28 3.46 3.98
C SER A 147 8.21 4.26 3.05
N VAL A 148 8.31 5.57 3.22
CA VAL A 148 9.29 6.40 2.48
C VAL A 148 10.70 6.22 3.02
N LEU A 149 10.88 6.15 4.35
CA LEU A 149 12.18 5.90 5.00
C LEU A 149 12.80 4.57 4.56
N THR A 150 12.01 3.52 4.47
CA THR A 150 12.44 2.16 4.07
C THR A 150 12.55 1.98 2.56
N ARG A 151 12.26 3.04 1.78
CA ARG A 151 12.26 2.98 0.31
C ARG A 151 11.26 1.96 -0.25
N ASP A 152 10.20 1.65 0.48
CA ASP A 152 9.17 0.74 0.00
C ASP A 152 8.19 1.41 -0.96
N HIS A 153 8.03 2.73 -0.86
CA HIS A 153 7.17 3.52 -1.74
C HIS A 153 7.77 4.89 -2.01
N TYR A 154 7.50 5.44 -3.18
CA TYR A 154 7.72 6.85 -3.48
C TYR A 154 6.73 7.74 -2.70
N SER A 155 7.11 8.99 -2.47
CA SER A 155 6.22 9.97 -1.83
C SER A 155 4.91 10.14 -2.62
N LEU A 156 4.95 10.03 -3.94
CA LEU A 156 3.77 10.12 -4.80
C LEU A 156 2.74 9.04 -4.49
N ASP A 157 3.19 7.79 -4.28
CA ASP A 157 2.31 6.64 -3.98
C ASP A 157 1.54 6.86 -2.68
N ILE A 158 2.25 7.44 -1.71
CA ILE A 158 1.68 7.79 -0.40
C ILE A 158 0.64 8.89 -0.55
N VAL A 159 0.98 9.97 -1.27
CA VAL A 159 0.06 11.10 -1.49
C VAL A 159 -1.21 10.63 -2.20
N LEU A 160 -1.09 9.80 -3.23
CA LEU A 160 -2.25 9.25 -3.95
C LEU A 160 -3.16 8.44 -3.02
N ALA A 161 -2.58 7.61 -2.13
CA ALA A 161 -3.35 6.83 -1.17
C ALA A 161 -4.05 7.65 -0.08
N TRP A 162 -3.62 8.90 0.14
CA TRP A 162 -4.27 9.83 1.08
C TRP A 162 -5.38 10.67 0.44
N ILE A 163 -5.25 10.97 -0.86
CA ILE A 163 -6.20 11.85 -1.57
C ILE A 163 -7.43 11.09 -2.03
N LEU A 164 -7.29 9.84 -2.43
CA LEU A 164 -8.37 8.98 -2.94
C LEU A 164 -9.15 8.32 -1.81
#